data_b2cb7a5fb09a8e04b3e190615f5d5767
#
_entry.id   b2cb7a5fb09a8e04b3e190615f5d5767
#
_cell.length_a   1.000
_cell.length_b   1.000
_cell.length_c   1.000
_cell.angle_alpha   90.00
_cell.angle_beta   90.00
_cell.angle_gamma   90.00
#
_symmetry.space_group_name_H-M   'P 1'
#
loop_
_entity.id
_entity.type
_entity.pdbx_description
1 polymer ?
#
loop_
_entity_poly.entity_id
_entity_poly.type
_entity_poly.pdbx_seq_one_letter_code
_entity_poly.pdbx_strand_id
1 'polypeptide(L)'
;MAHTKEQKKKYYLKNKERLNSTSREYYSKNKERLLKIKAVYRAENKEKIALIQHRYINSERGYINETINGVFARCNKNDSRKKWKPECTKQDIYDELMLYLQDHGRHCEYCKQSWTYIRKMGTRQEGFKKRGPKIDTNFSIDRLDSEKTYTVDNLVFCCIGCNNRKNQVRLSDLINILRVWMPRKIKRKEEYEL
;
A
#
# COMPACT_ATOMS: atom_id res chain seq x y z
N MET A 1 -0.36 -9.17 42.81
CA MET A 1 -1.54 -8.95 41.93
C MET A 1 -1.07 -8.58 40.53
N ALA A 2 -1.62 -9.23 39.49
CA ALA A 2 -1.25 -8.94 38.08
C ALA A 2 -1.98 -7.68 37.63
N HIS A 3 -1.25 -6.71 37.06
CA HIS A 3 -1.86 -5.51 36.48
C HIS A 3 -2.75 -5.83 35.29
N THR A 4 -3.93 -5.18 35.24
CA THR A 4 -4.85 -5.28 34.10
C THR A 4 -4.23 -4.67 32.83
N LYS A 5 -4.78 -5.01 31.66
CA LYS A 5 -4.36 -4.47 30.36
C LYS A 5 -4.42 -2.93 30.34
N GLU A 6 -5.44 -2.35 30.93
CA GLU A 6 -5.64 -0.90 31.02
C GLU A 6 -4.63 -0.21 31.94
N GLN A 7 -4.35 -0.81 33.10
CA GLN A 7 -3.32 -0.30 34.01
C GLN A 7 -1.94 -0.28 33.35
N LYS A 8 -1.60 -1.36 32.61
CA LYS A 8 -0.34 -1.43 31.84
C LYS A 8 -0.27 -0.35 30.75
N LYS A 9 -1.38 -0.12 30.03
CA LYS A 9 -1.48 0.93 28.99
C LYS A 9 -1.29 2.32 29.60
N LYS A 10 -1.98 2.62 30.71
CA LYS A 10 -1.88 3.90 31.42
C LYS A 10 -0.47 4.15 31.94
N TYR A 11 0.16 3.13 32.55
CA TYR A 11 1.55 3.21 32.99
C TYR A 11 2.52 3.49 31.83
N TYR A 12 2.35 2.76 30.69
CA TYR A 12 3.19 2.96 29.51
C TYR A 12 3.06 4.39 28.96
N LEU A 13 1.84 4.89 28.80
CA LEU A 13 1.61 6.25 28.27
C LEU A 13 2.25 7.31 29.18
N LYS A 14 2.10 7.17 30.50
CA LYS A 14 2.69 8.08 31.50
C LYS A 14 4.22 8.07 31.47
N ASN A 15 4.84 6.93 31.20
CA ASN A 15 6.29 6.75 31.27
C ASN A 15 6.97 6.58 29.90
N LYS A 16 6.27 6.85 28.79
CA LYS A 16 6.70 6.55 27.43
C LYS A 16 8.07 7.13 27.08
N GLU A 17 8.29 8.40 27.41
CA GLU A 17 9.56 9.06 27.10
C GLU A 17 10.73 8.47 27.89
N ARG A 18 10.56 8.28 29.20
CA ARG A 18 11.56 7.65 30.06
C ARG A 18 11.90 6.24 29.60
N LEU A 19 10.89 5.41 29.30
CA LEU A 19 11.08 4.04 28.82
C LEU A 19 11.79 4.00 27.47
N ASN A 20 11.44 4.90 26.55
CA ASN A 20 12.08 5.02 25.25
C ASN A 20 13.54 5.48 25.38
N SER A 21 13.83 6.46 26.27
CA SER A 21 15.20 6.92 26.53
C SER A 21 16.06 5.80 27.10
N THR A 22 15.58 5.11 28.14
CA THR A 22 16.28 3.97 28.74
C THR A 22 16.53 2.85 27.71
N SER A 23 15.54 2.57 26.85
CA SER A 23 15.67 1.55 25.81
C SER A 23 16.71 1.95 24.75
N ARG A 24 16.76 3.22 24.33
CA ARG A 24 17.78 3.75 23.40
C ARG A 24 19.18 3.66 23.99
N GLU A 25 19.32 4.06 25.26
CA GLU A 25 20.59 3.99 25.97
C GLU A 25 21.09 2.56 26.13
N TYR A 26 20.22 1.64 26.54
CA TYR A 26 20.54 0.21 26.60
C TYR A 26 20.98 -0.33 25.24
N TYR A 27 20.21 0.00 24.18
CA TYR A 27 20.56 -0.44 22.81
C TYR A 27 21.90 0.12 22.36
N SER A 28 22.17 1.40 22.61
CA SER A 28 23.45 2.03 22.26
C SER A 28 24.63 1.34 22.95
N LYS A 29 24.52 1.10 24.27
CA LYS A 29 25.56 0.41 25.05
C LYS A 29 25.77 -1.05 24.66
N ASN A 30 24.74 -1.74 24.18
CA ASN A 30 24.78 -3.17 23.89
C ASN A 30 24.70 -3.50 22.39
N LYS A 31 24.82 -2.51 21.51
CA LYS A 31 24.55 -2.63 20.07
C LYS A 31 25.28 -3.81 19.42
N GLU A 32 26.60 -3.92 19.63
CA GLU A 32 27.39 -4.98 19.02
C GLU A 32 26.98 -6.38 19.50
N ARG A 33 26.79 -6.54 20.82
CA ARG A 33 26.33 -7.80 21.41
C ARG A 33 24.96 -8.20 20.84
N LEU A 34 24.01 -7.26 20.77
CA LEU A 34 22.66 -7.52 20.24
C LEU A 34 22.69 -7.85 18.75
N LEU A 35 23.56 -7.22 17.97
CA LEU A 35 23.72 -7.55 16.55
C LEU A 35 24.29 -8.96 16.36
N LYS A 36 25.28 -9.37 17.15
CA LYS A 36 25.82 -10.73 17.12
C LYS A 36 24.73 -11.76 17.45
N ILE A 37 23.98 -11.56 18.54
CA ILE A 37 22.88 -12.45 18.92
C ILE A 37 21.83 -12.56 17.81
N LYS A 38 21.45 -11.42 17.21
CA LYS A 38 20.51 -11.41 16.07
C LYS A 38 21.05 -12.13 14.83
N ALA A 39 22.35 -12.04 14.58
CA ALA A 39 22.98 -12.73 13.45
C ALA A 39 22.94 -14.25 13.65
N VAL A 40 23.34 -14.74 14.83
CA VAL A 40 23.26 -16.15 15.20
C VAL A 40 21.83 -16.67 15.08
N TYR A 41 20.87 -15.99 15.72
CA TYR A 41 19.45 -16.37 15.66
C TYR A 41 18.93 -16.47 14.22
N ARG A 42 19.31 -15.51 13.34
CA ARG A 42 18.91 -15.52 11.93
C ARG A 42 19.54 -16.67 11.15
N ALA A 43 20.78 -17.03 11.45
CA ALA A 43 21.46 -18.16 10.83
C ALA A 43 20.80 -19.50 11.22
N GLU A 44 20.54 -19.68 12.51
CA GLU A 44 19.91 -20.91 13.05
C GLU A 44 18.44 -21.06 12.63
N ASN A 45 17.71 -19.94 12.47
CA ASN A 45 16.28 -19.95 12.16
C ASN A 45 15.95 -19.52 10.74
N LYS A 46 16.89 -19.60 9.80
CA LYS A 46 16.76 -19.10 8.42
C LYS A 46 15.50 -19.62 7.71
N GLU A 47 15.25 -20.91 7.78
CA GLU A 47 14.08 -21.54 7.13
C GLU A 47 12.76 -21.10 7.77
N LYS A 48 12.71 -21.08 9.11
CA LYS A 48 11.54 -20.64 9.86
C LYS A 48 11.20 -19.17 9.55
N ILE A 49 12.21 -18.32 9.51
CA ILE A 49 12.04 -16.89 9.17
C ILE A 49 11.56 -16.74 7.72
N ALA A 50 12.14 -17.50 6.78
CA ALA A 50 11.71 -17.49 5.39
C ALA A 50 10.25 -17.92 5.23
N LEU A 51 9.82 -18.97 5.95
CA LEU A 51 8.45 -19.44 5.94
C LEU A 51 7.46 -18.39 6.49
N ILE A 52 7.81 -17.75 7.61
CA ILE A 52 6.99 -16.70 8.22
C ILE A 52 6.88 -15.51 7.27
N GLN A 53 8.00 -15.08 6.67
CA GLN A 53 8.02 -14.00 5.70
C GLN A 53 7.21 -14.35 4.45
N HIS A 54 7.33 -15.57 3.95
CA HIS A 54 6.56 -16.04 2.79
C HIS A 54 5.05 -16.02 3.08
N ARG A 55 4.62 -16.50 4.24
CA ARG A 55 3.21 -16.46 4.67
C ARG A 55 2.70 -15.01 4.78
N TYR A 56 3.48 -14.13 5.41
CA TYR A 56 3.11 -12.72 5.55
C TYR A 56 3.00 -12.02 4.20
N ILE A 57 3.99 -12.16 3.33
CA ILE A 57 4.00 -11.52 2.01
C ILE A 57 2.83 -11.98 1.15
N ASN A 58 2.41 -13.24 1.28
CA ASN A 58 1.29 -13.80 0.52
C ASN A 58 -0.08 -13.60 1.21
N SER A 59 -0.11 -12.97 2.38
CA SER A 59 -1.38 -12.56 2.99
C SER A 59 -1.90 -11.26 2.37
N GLU A 60 -3.21 -11.03 2.45
CA GLU A 60 -3.85 -9.76 2.08
C GLU A 60 -3.17 -8.57 2.76
N ARG A 61 -2.99 -8.64 4.07
CA ARG A 61 -2.33 -7.59 4.85
C ARG A 61 -0.90 -7.31 4.37
N GLY A 62 -0.14 -8.36 4.08
CA GLY A 62 1.22 -8.22 3.56
C GLY A 62 1.24 -7.58 2.18
N TYR A 63 0.28 -7.94 1.31
CA TYR A 63 0.14 -7.35 -0.01
C TYR A 63 -0.21 -5.85 0.07
N ILE A 64 -1.20 -5.49 0.88
CA ILE A 64 -1.61 -4.09 1.11
C ILE A 64 -0.43 -3.28 1.62
N ASN A 65 0.25 -3.74 2.67
CA ASN A 65 1.40 -3.03 3.24
C ASN A 65 2.53 -2.85 2.23
N GLU A 66 2.81 -3.83 1.37
CA GLU A 66 3.82 -3.68 0.32
C GLU A 66 3.39 -2.68 -0.75
N THR A 67 2.10 -2.67 -1.11
CA THR A 67 1.55 -1.71 -2.06
C THR A 67 1.68 -0.28 -1.53
N ILE A 68 1.30 -0.03 -0.28
CA ILE A 68 1.47 1.26 0.41
C ILE A 68 2.97 1.64 0.47
N ASN A 69 3.83 0.73 0.92
CA ASN A 69 5.28 0.98 0.95
C ASN A 69 5.84 1.30 -0.44
N GLY A 70 5.30 0.67 -1.47
CA GLY A 70 5.67 0.89 -2.86
C GLY A 70 5.37 2.31 -3.35
N VAL A 71 4.30 2.95 -2.87
CA VAL A 71 3.99 4.37 -3.14
C VAL A 71 5.16 5.25 -2.67
N PHE A 72 5.54 5.13 -1.40
CA PHE A 72 6.63 5.93 -0.82
C PHE A 72 8.00 5.61 -1.40
N ALA A 73 8.29 4.32 -1.64
CA ALA A 73 9.58 3.89 -2.18
C ALA A 73 9.83 4.41 -3.61
N ARG A 74 8.79 4.47 -4.44
CA ARG A 74 8.88 5.02 -5.80
C ARG A 74 9.18 6.51 -5.80
N CYS A 75 8.56 7.25 -4.90
CA CYS A 75 8.76 8.70 -4.78
C CYS A 75 10.15 9.07 -4.23
N ASN A 76 10.75 8.20 -3.41
CA ASN A 76 12.07 8.46 -2.81
C ASN A 76 13.26 8.08 -3.71
N LYS A 77 13.07 7.13 -4.65
CA LYS A 77 14.17 6.57 -5.45
C LYS A 77 14.48 7.33 -6.74
N ASN A 78 13.58 8.16 -7.20
CA ASN A 78 13.69 8.75 -8.54
C ASN A 78 13.54 10.27 -8.46
N ASP A 79 14.57 11.02 -8.86
CA ASP A 79 14.56 12.48 -8.81
C ASP A 79 13.40 13.10 -9.62
N SER A 80 13.07 12.49 -10.76
CA SER A 80 11.91 12.90 -11.56
C SER A 80 10.55 12.69 -10.87
N ARG A 81 10.50 11.82 -9.84
CA ARG A 81 9.29 11.50 -9.07
C ARG A 81 9.23 12.15 -7.69
N LYS A 82 10.26 12.90 -7.30
CA LYS A 82 10.25 13.65 -6.02
C LYS A 82 9.07 14.62 -5.91
N LYS A 83 8.61 15.19 -7.04
CA LYS A 83 7.41 16.03 -7.10
C LYS A 83 6.12 15.33 -6.66
N TRP A 84 6.12 13.99 -6.65
CA TRP A 84 4.98 13.18 -6.25
C TRP A 84 5.10 12.61 -4.84
N LYS A 85 6.02 13.15 -4.02
CA LYS A 85 6.19 12.70 -2.63
C LYS A 85 4.86 12.81 -1.91
N PRO A 86 4.41 11.71 -1.24
CA PRO A 86 3.15 11.74 -0.50
C PRO A 86 3.16 12.81 0.59
N GLU A 87 2.09 13.57 0.67
CA GLU A 87 1.83 14.53 1.74
C GLU A 87 1.05 13.90 2.91
N CYS A 88 0.57 12.68 2.73
CA CYS A 88 -0.03 11.85 3.75
C CYS A 88 0.96 10.81 4.28
N THR A 89 0.70 10.27 5.46
CA THR A 89 1.47 9.17 6.07
C THR A 89 0.98 7.82 5.54
N LYS A 90 1.77 6.76 5.79
CA LYS A 90 1.33 5.39 5.49
C LYS A 90 0.11 4.98 6.32
N GLN A 91 0.00 5.52 7.53
CA GLN A 91 -1.13 5.26 8.40
C GLN A 91 -2.41 5.89 7.84
N ASP A 92 -2.33 7.13 7.35
CA ASP A 92 -3.48 7.81 6.74
C ASP A 92 -4.00 7.02 5.52
N ILE A 93 -3.10 6.51 4.68
CA ILE A 93 -3.50 5.64 3.54
C ILE A 93 -4.17 4.35 4.02
N TYR A 94 -3.66 3.77 5.10
CA TYR A 94 -4.24 2.55 5.66
C TYR A 94 -5.61 2.80 6.28
N ASP A 95 -5.77 3.89 7.02
CA ASP A 95 -7.03 4.25 7.67
C ASP A 95 -8.10 4.58 6.62
N GLU A 96 -7.74 5.31 5.58
CA GLU A 96 -8.61 5.59 4.44
C GLU A 96 -9.04 4.31 3.70
N LEU A 97 -8.09 3.37 3.49
CA LEU A 97 -8.43 2.07 2.93
C LEU A 97 -9.41 1.30 3.82
N MET A 98 -9.27 1.37 5.15
CA MET A 98 -10.20 0.68 6.06
C MET A 98 -11.60 1.27 5.99
N LEU A 99 -11.74 2.59 5.89
CA LEU A 99 -13.02 3.26 5.66
C LEU A 99 -13.62 2.85 4.32
N TYR A 100 -12.83 2.91 3.26
CA TYR A 100 -13.26 2.46 1.93
C TYR A 100 -13.77 1.02 1.92
N LEU A 101 -13.07 0.11 2.62
CA LEU A 101 -13.46 -1.30 2.71
C LEU A 101 -14.79 -1.52 3.45
N GLN A 102 -15.12 -0.66 4.42
CA GLN A 102 -16.41 -0.70 5.13
C GLN A 102 -17.56 -0.31 4.22
N ASP A 103 -17.39 0.71 3.38
CA ASP A 103 -18.45 1.28 2.56
C ASP A 103 -18.60 0.56 1.21
N HIS A 104 -17.49 0.16 0.61
CA HIS A 104 -17.44 -0.35 -0.77
C HIS A 104 -16.97 -1.80 -0.89
N GLY A 105 -16.49 -2.40 0.22
CA GLY A 105 -15.89 -3.74 0.18
C GLY A 105 -14.60 -3.78 -0.64
N ARG A 106 -14.24 -4.97 -1.12
CA ARG A 106 -13.02 -5.21 -1.90
C ARG A 106 -13.23 -4.99 -3.39
N HIS A 107 -13.73 -3.84 -3.78
CA HIS A 107 -14.06 -3.53 -5.16
C HIS A 107 -13.22 -2.38 -5.71
N CYS A 108 -12.85 -2.49 -6.97
CA CYS A 108 -12.15 -1.42 -7.68
C CYS A 108 -13.06 -0.21 -7.86
N GLU A 109 -12.60 0.99 -7.48
CA GLU A 109 -13.39 2.20 -7.62
C GLU A 109 -13.79 2.48 -9.09
N TYR A 110 -12.92 2.12 -10.04
CA TYR A 110 -13.20 2.39 -11.46
C TYR A 110 -14.12 1.37 -12.13
N CYS A 111 -13.84 0.07 -12.01
CA CYS A 111 -14.58 -0.96 -12.73
C CYS A 111 -15.54 -1.77 -11.86
N LYS A 112 -15.59 -1.50 -10.57
CA LYS A 112 -16.42 -2.17 -9.55
C LYS A 112 -16.22 -3.69 -9.44
N GLN A 113 -15.20 -4.25 -10.12
CA GLN A 113 -14.85 -5.66 -9.96
C GLN A 113 -14.07 -5.87 -8.65
N SER A 114 -14.25 -7.02 -8.03
CA SER A 114 -13.50 -7.42 -6.85
C SER A 114 -12.01 -7.51 -7.18
N TRP A 115 -11.16 -6.93 -6.36
CA TRP A 115 -9.72 -7.10 -6.53
C TRP A 115 -9.18 -8.34 -5.82
N THR A 116 -8.00 -8.75 -6.26
CA THR A 116 -7.27 -9.90 -5.73
C THR A 116 -5.93 -9.48 -5.14
N TYR A 117 -5.26 -10.41 -4.47
CA TYR A 117 -3.93 -10.21 -3.86
C TYR A 117 -2.95 -11.31 -4.31
N ILE A 118 -3.08 -11.78 -5.53
CA ILE A 118 -2.34 -12.93 -6.04
C ILE A 118 -0.91 -12.53 -6.40
N ARG A 119 0.06 -13.29 -5.91
CA ARG A 119 1.46 -13.16 -6.31
C ARG A 119 1.86 -14.35 -7.18
N LYS A 120 2.13 -14.09 -8.44
CA LYS A 120 2.80 -15.09 -9.29
C LYS A 120 4.31 -14.96 -9.09
N MET A 121 4.96 -16.08 -8.76
CA MET A 121 6.42 -16.12 -8.67
C MET A 121 7.01 -15.93 -10.07
N GLY A 122 7.96 -15.03 -10.21
CA GLY A 122 8.76 -14.91 -11.42
C GLY A 122 9.77 -16.06 -11.50
N THR A 123 10.07 -16.48 -12.72
CA THR A 123 11.11 -17.48 -12.97
C THR A 123 12.50 -16.91 -12.66
N ARG A 124 13.35 -17.74 -12.03
CA ARG A 124 14.75 -17.42 -11.79
C ARG A 124 15.52 -17.83 -13.06
N GLN A 125 15.98 -16.87 -13.85
CA GLN A 125 16.93 -17.12 -14.92
C GLN A 125 18.26 -16.44 -14.57
N GLU A 126 19.33 -17.23 -14.56
CA GLU A 126 20.75 -16.80 -14.48
C GLU A 126 21.02 -15.56 -13.60
N GLY A 127 20.81 -15.71 -12.28
CA GLY A 127 21.17 -14.66 -11.30
C GLY A 127 20.15 -13.52 -11.13
N PHE A 128 19.22 -13.32 -12.04
CA PHE A 128 18.20 -12.29 -11.97
C PHE A 128 16.82 -12.86 -11.60
N LYS A 129 16.22 -12.36 -10.53
CA LYS A 129 14.81 -12.63 -10.24
C LYS A 129 13.95 -11.79 -11.18
N LYS A 130 13.38 -12.39 -12.23
CA LYS A 130 12.32 -11.74 -12.98
C LYS A 130 11.09 -11.59 -12.08
N ARG A 131 10.52 -10.40 -12.04
CA ARG A 131 9.23 -10.19 -11.38
C ARG A 131 8.18 -11.01 -12.12
N GLY A 132 7.31 -11.70 -11.36
CA GLY A 132 6.17 -12.39 -11.96
C GLY A 132 5.26 -11.42 -12.72
N PRO A 133 4.42 -11.92 -13.63
CA PRO A 133 3.50 -11.09 -14.40
C PRO A 133 2.57 -10.32 -13.45
N LYS A 134 2.27 -9.07 -13.79
CA LYS A 134 1.25 -8.28 -13.11
C LYS A 134 -0.10 -8.92 -13.36
N ILE A 135 -0.91 -9.02 -12.33
CA ILE A 135 -2.29 -9.51 -12.43
C ILE A 135 -3.21 -8.30 -12.39
N ASP A 136 -3.97 -8.09 -13.44
CA ASP A 136 -4.81 -6.90 -13.62
C ASP A 136 -5.86 -6.72 -12.53
N THR A 137 -6.37 -7.82 -11.97
CA THR A 137 -7.35 -7.77 -10.87
C THR A 137 -6.74 -7.45 -9.50
N ASN A 138 -5.41 -7.46 -9.36
CA ASN A 138 -4.77 -7.19 -8.07
C ASN A 138 -4.99 -5.75 -7.61
N PHE A 139 -5.10 -5.60 -6.29
CA PHE A 139 -5.19 -4.32 -5.60
C PHE A 139 -4.03 -3.38 -5.95
N SER A 140 -4.36 -2.12 -6.16
CA SER A 140 -3.44 -1.03 -6.42
C SER A 140 -3.95 0.28 -5.83
N ILE A 141 -3.06 1.23 -5.64
CA ILE A 141 -3.37 2.60 -5.21
C ILE A 141 -3.01 3.53 -6.36
N ASP A 142 -3.98 4.31 -6.79
CA ASP A 142 -3.83 5.34 -7.82
C ASP A 142 -4.06 6.73 -7.23
N ARG A 143 -3.75 7.75 -8.00
CA ARG A 143 -4.10 9.14 -7.72
C ARG A 143 -5.27 9.53 -8.63
N LEU A 144 -6.35 10.07 -8.07
CA LEU A 144 -7.48 10.53 -8.85
C LEU A 144 -7.02 11.53 -9.92
N ASP A 145 -6.28 12.54 -9.48
CA ASP A 145 -5.61 13.52 -10.34
C ASP A 145 -4.12 13.19 -10.42
N SER A 146 -3.67 12.81 -11.61
CA SER A 146 -2.27 12.41 -11.84
C SER A 146 -1.28 13.58 -11.77
N GLU A 147 -1.75 14.84 -11.80
CA GLU A 147 -0.91 16.02 -11.65
C GLU A 147 -0.64 16.39 -10.20
N LYS A 148 -1.46 15.93 -9.28
CA LYS A 148 -1.30 16.14 -7.83
C LYS A 148 -0.52 15.00 -7.18
N THR A 149 -0.01 15.26 -5.98
CA THR A 149 0.66 14.24 -5.16
C THR A 149 -0.35 13.29 -4.49
N TYR A 150 0.16 12.33 -3.72
CA TYR A 150 -0.67 11.47 -2.88
C TYR A 150 -1.10 12.24 -1.62
N THR A 151 -2.35 12.67 -1.60
CA THR A 151 -3.08 13.19 -0.44
C THR A 151 -4.27 12.27 -0.18
N VAL A 152 -4.88 12.32 1.00
CA VAL A 152 -6.05 11.50 1.34
C VAL A 152 -7.16 11.70 0.29
N ASP A 153 -7.47 12.94 -0.06
CA ASP A 153 -8.52 13.30 -1.02
C ASP A 153 -8.19 12.91 -2.48
N ASN A 154 -6.94 12.57 -2.77
CA ASN A 154 -6.47 12.21 -4.11
C ASN A 154 -6.15 10.71 -4.25
N LEU A 155 -6.46 9.91 -3.23
CA LEU A 155 -6.29 8.46 -3.28
C LEU A 155 -7.46 7.78 -3.98
N VAL A 156 -7.15 6.76 -4.78
CA VAL A 156 -8.15 5.85 -5.35
C VAL A 156 -7.68 4.42 -5.17
N PHE A 157 -8.53 3.60 -4.56
CA PHE A 157 -8.31 2.17 -4.37
C PHE A 157 -8.89 1.41 -5.56
N CYS A 158 -8.02 0.84 -6.37
CA CYS A 158 -8.41 0.26 -7.65
C CYS A 158 -7.66 -1.04 -7.96
N CYS A 159 -7.98 -1.68 -9.05
CA CYS A 159 -7.19 -2.80 -9.56
C CYS A 159 -6.02 -2.31 -10.45
N ILE A 160 -4.98 -3.12 -10.58
CA ILE A 160 -3.78 -2.80 -11.40
C ILE A 160 -4.18 -2.52 -12.85
N GLY A 161 -5.12 -3.28 -13.40
CA GLY A 161 -5.58 -3.10 -14.78
C GLY A 161 -6.17 -1.72 -15.03
N CYS A 162 -7.04 -1.25 -14.12
CA CYS A 162 -7.61 0.11 -14.21
C CYS A 162 -6.57 1.19 -13.99
N ASN A 163 -5.68 1.02 -13.01
CA ASN A 163 -4.58 1.95 -12.78
C ASN A 163 -3.67 2.08 -14.00
N ASN A 164 -3.31 0.97 -14.63
CA ASN A 164 -2.49 0.98 -15.84
C ASN A 164 -3.21 1.63 -17.04
N ARG A 165 -4.52 1.41 -17.21
CA ARG A 165 -5.32 2.01 -18.29
C ARG A 165 -5.49 3.51 -18.11
N LYS A 166 -5.75 3.96 -16.86
CA LYS A 166 -5.80 5.39 -16.56
C LYS A 166 -4.44 6.05 -16.77
N ASN A 167 -3.36 5.39 -16.36
CA ASN A 167 -1.98 5.87 -16.50
C ASN A 167 -1.83 7.33 -16.03
N GLN A 168 -1.44 8.25 -16.92
CA GLN A 168 -1.25 9.67 -16.63
C GLN A 168 -2.39 10.54 -17.20
N VAL A 169 -3.56 9.96 -17.47
CA VAL A 169 -4.72 10.73 -17.91
C VAL A 169 -5.10 11.72 -16.81
N ARG A 170 -5.20 12.97 -17.19
CA ARG A 170 -5.57 14.07 -16.28
C ARG A 170 -7.07 14.01 -15.99
N LEU A 171 -7.46 14.42 -14.79
CA LEU A 171 -8.88 14.50 -14.44
C LEU A 171 -9.64 15.43 -15.39
N SER A 172 -9.01 16.56 -15.81
CA SER A 172 -9.55 17.47 -16.81
C SER A 172 -9.84 16.80 -18.14
N ASP A 173 -8.95 15.92 -18.61
CA ASP A 173 -9.10 15.18 -19.85
C ASP A 173 -10.24 14.16 -19.75
N LEU A 174 -10.35 13.46 -18.62
CA LEU A 174 -11.49 12.58 -18.34
C LEU A 174 -12.82 13.34 -18.34
N ILE A 175 -12.89 14.48 -17.67
CA ILE A 175 -14.08 15.32 -17.64
C ILE A 175 -14.43 15.80 -19.06
N ASN A 176 -13.45 16.22 -19.85
CA ASN A 176 -13.67 16.64 -21.23
C ASN A 176 -14.15 15.49 -22.11
N ILE A 177 -13.56 14.30 -21.98
CA ILE A 177 -14.00 13.11 -22.69
C ILE A 177 -15.46 12.79 -22.32
N LEU A 178 -15.80 12.81 -21.04
CA LEU A 178 -17.17 12.54 -20.59
C LEU A 178 -18.16 13.62 -21.08
N ARG A 179 -17.79 14.89 -21.04
CA ARG A 179 -18.63 15.99 -21.56
C ARG A 179 -18.90 15.88 -23.06
N VAL A 180 -17.93 15.39 -23.83
CA VAL A 180 -18.08 15.21 -25.30
C VAL A 180 -18.84 13.93 -25.65
N TRP A 181 -18.66 12.85 -24.87
CA TRP A 181 -19.22 11.54 -25.17
C TRP A 181 -20.64 11.30 -24.59
N MET A 182 -20.91 11.80 -23.41
CA MET A 182 -22.21 11.58 -22.77
C MET A 182 -23.39 12.22 -23.51
N PRO A 183 -23.33 13.46 -23.98
CA PRO A 183 -24.44 14.04 -24.74
C PRO A 183 -24.75 13.28 -26.04
N ARG A 184 -23.73 12.71 -26.72
CA ARG A 184 -23.94 11.91 -27.94
C ARG A 184 -24.60 10.57 -27.67
N LYS A 185 -24.34 9.94 -26.51
CA LYS A 185 -25.03 8.70 -26.12
C LYS A 185 -26.48 8.91 -25.69
N ILE A 186 -26.77 10.01 -25.02
CA ILE A 186 -28.14 10.39 -24.61
C ILE A 186 -28.98 10.65 -25.85
N LYS A 187 -28.51 11.44 -26.79
CA LYS A 187 -29.21 11.69 -28.06
C LYS A 187 -29.46 10.41 -28.87
N ARG A 188 -28.50 9.47 -28.92
CA ARG A 188 -28.69 8.19 -29.63
C ARG A 188 -29.75 7.28 -28.94
N LYS A 189 -29.91 7.36 -27.61
CA LYS A 189 -30.94 6.58 -26.92
C LYS A 189 -32.33 7.12 -27.17
N GLU A 190 -32.50 8.44 -27.21
CA GLU A 190 -33.78 9.11 -27.55
C GLU A 190 -34.22 8.86 -29.00
N GLU A 191 -33.28 8.63 -29.95
CA GLU A 191 -33.53 8.29 -31.35
C GLU A 191 -33.97 6.82 -31.56
N TYR A 192 -33.75 5.90 -30.61
CA TYR A 192 -34.09 4.48 -30.71
C TYR A 192 -35.35 4.10 -29.88
N GLU A 193 -35.90 5.02 -29.09
CA GLU A 193 -37.10 4.80 -28.28
C GLU A 193 -38.36 5.46 -28.91
N LEU A 194 -38.29 5.92 -30.17
CA LEU A 194 -39.41 6.37 -31.03
C LEU A 194 -39.64 5.38 -32.17
#